data_1cde493f917f295b4680a16e245f2ce3
#
_entry.id   1cde493f917f295b4680a16e245f2ce3
#
_cell.length_a   1.000
_cell.length_b   1.000
_cell.length_c   1.000
_cell.angle_alpha   90.00
_cell.angle_beta   90.00
_cell.angle_gamma   90.00
#
_symmetry.space_group_name_H-M   'P 1'
#
loop_
_entity.id
_entity.type
_entity.pdbx_description
1 polymer ?
#
loop_
_entity_poly.entity_id
_entity_poly.type
_entity_poly.pdbx_seq_one_letter_code
_entity_poly.pdbx_strand_id
1 'polypeptide(L)'
;MKGFAMLEIGKVGWVEKPKPVCGPMDAVCRPLAAAVCTSDVHTVWEGAVGERHDMILGHECCAEVVSVGELVRDFKPGDRVLVLSLIHI
;
A
#
# COMPACT_ATOMS: atom_id res chain seq x y z
N MET A 1 0.78 -7.69 -10.49
CA MET A 1 -0.40 -6.89 -10.11
C MET A 1 -0.23 -5.46 -10.58
N LYS A 2 -1.33 -4.82 -10.94
CA LYS A 2 -1.34 -3.43 -11.32
C LYS A 2 -1.58 -2.52 -10.13
N GLY A 3 -0.89 -1.40 -10.07
CA GLY A 3 -1.12 -0.37 -9.08
C GLY A 3 -1.00 1.01 -9.68
N PHE A 4 -1.76 1.96 -9.12
CA PHE A 4 -1.65 3.36 -9.48
C PHE A 4 -0.52 3.99 -8.66
N ALA A 5 0.46 4.54 -9.33
CA ALA A 5 1.71 4.92 -8.71
C ALA A 5 2.14 6.35 -9.03
N MET A 6 2.93 6.91 -8.12
CA MET A 6 3.78 8.06 -8.40
C MET A 6 4.97 7.55 -9.19
N LEU A 7 5.04 7.90 -10.46
CA LEU A 7 6.16 7.51 -11.32
C LEU A 7 7.42 8.33 -11.00
N GLU A 8 7.20 9.61 -10.78
CA GLU A 8 8.17 10.60 -10.31
C GLU A 8 7.41 11.81 -9.79
N ILE A 9 8.08 12.79 -9.22
CA ILE A 9 7.44 14.03 -8.78
C ILE A 9 6.70 14.66 -9.97
N GLY A 10 5.40 14.91 -9.78
CA GLY A 10 4.54 15.50 -10.81
C GLY A 10 4.02 14.54 -11.86
N LYS A 11 4.27 13.22 -11.71
CA LYS A 11 3.84 12.22 -12.68
C LYS A 11 3.22 11.01 -12.02
N VAL A 12 2.05 10.59 -12.50
CA VAL A 12 1.34 9.41 -12.02
C VAL A 12 0.99 8.48 -13.19
N GLY A 13 0.78 7.23 -12.88
CA GLY A 13 0.35 6.24 -13.88
C GLY A 13 0.26 4.85 -13.29
N TRP A 14 -0.12 3.91 -14.14
CA TRP A 14 -0.22 2.51 -13.75
C TRP A 14 1.14 1.83 -13.89
N VAL A 15 1.47 1.02 -12.90
CA VAL A 15 2.67 0.18 -12.93
C VAL A 15 2.30 -1.27 -12.69
N GLU A 16 3.11 -2.17 -13.21
CA GLU A 16 3.01 -3.59 -12.94
C GLU A 16 4.08 -3.97 -11.92
N LYS A 17 3.66 -4.59 -10.83
CA LYS A 17 4.59 -5.06 -9.80
C LYS A 17 4.27 -6.51 -9.43
N PRO A 18 5.28 -7.29 -9.01
CA PRO A 18 5.03 -8.64 -8.51
C PRO A 18 4.17 -8.60 -7.24
N LYS A 19 3.44 -9.68 -7.01
CA LYS A 19 2.73 -9.85 -5.74
C LYS A 19 3.74 -9.87 -4.59
N PRO A 20 3.42 -9.24 -3.46
CA PRO A 20 4.33 -9.26 -2.32
C PRO A 20 4.49 -10.67 -1.76
N VAL A 21 5.67 -10.94 -1.24
CA VAL A 21 5.98 -12.17 -0.55
C VAL A 21 5.73 -11.98 0.94
N CYS A 22 4.97 -12.90 1.55
CA CYS A 22 4.64 -12.82 2.97
C CYS A 22 5.83 -13.28 3.81
N GLY A 23 6.44 -12.36 4.54
CA GLY A 23 7.48 -12.69 5.51
C GLY A 23 6.91 -13.29 6.80
N PRO A 24 7.77 -13.77 7.72
CA PRO A 24 7.31 -14.46 8.94
C PRO A 24 6.47 -13.58 9.88
N MET A 25 6.65 -12.27 9.84
CA MET A 25 5.89 -11.32 10.68
C MET A 25 4.93 -10.45 9.85
N ASP A 26 4.75 -10.77 8.59
CA ASP A 26 3.94 -9.97 7.67
C ASP A 26 2.54 -10.55 7.49
N ALA A 27 1.66 -9.72 6.97
CA ALA A 27 0.37 -10.14 6.44
C ALA A 27 0.24 -9.58 5.02
N VAL A 28 -0.24 -10.40 4.12
CA VAL A 28 -0.60 -9.97 2.77
C VAL A 28 -2.10 -9.78 2.72
N CYS A 29 -2.53 -8.60 2.30
CA CYS A 29 -3.93 -8.22 2.27
C CYS A 29 -4.37 -7.88 0.86
N ARG A 30 -5.65 -8.12 0.60
CA ARG A 30 -6.30 -7.73 -0.65
C ARG A 30 -7.16 -6.49 -0.37
N PRO A 31 -6.91 -5.35 -1.03
CA PRO A 31 -7.75 -4.17 -0.84
C PRO A 31 -9.19 -4.44 -1.27
N LEU A 32 -10.15 -4.02 -0.44
CA LEU A 32 -11.57 -4.07 -0.74
C LEU A 32 -12.09 -2.69 -1.13
N ALA A 33 -11.62 -1.66 -0.43
CA ALA A 33 -11.94 -0.27 -0.70
C ALA A 33 -10.80 0.60 -0.21
N ALA A 34 -10.43 1.58 -1.00
CA ALA A 34 -9.35 2.51 -0.66
C ALA A 34 -9.83 3.95 -0.81
N ALA A 35 -9.29 4.82 0.02
CA ALA A 35 -9.57 6.25 -0.03
C ALA A 35 -8.34 7.01 -0.49
N VAL A 36 -8.59 8.12 -1.19
CA VAL A 36 -7.55 9.08 -1.54
C VAL A 36 -7.47 10.13 -0.43
N CYS A 37 -6.28 10.37 0.04
CA CYS A 37 -6.01 11.40 1.03
C CYS A 37 -5.35 12.61 0.36
N THR A 38 -5.57 13.81 0.88
CA THR A 38 -4.92 15.02 0.39
C THR A 38 -3.40 14.90 0.42
N SER A 39 -2.85 14.14 1.36
CA SER A 39 -1.41 13.92 1.45
C SER A 39 -0.85 13.17 0.23
N ASP A 40 -1.64 12.37 -0.46
CA ASP A 40 -1.21 11.74 -1.71
C ASP A 40 -0.93 12.78 -2.79
N VAL A 41 -1.74 13.84 -2.83
CA VAL A 41 -1.55 14.97 -3.76
C VAL A 41 -0.23 15.69 -3.44
N HIS A 42 0.02 15.97 -2.18
CA HIS A 42 1.27 16.60 -1.74
C HIS A 42 2.49 15.71 -2.02
N THR A 43 2.34 14.41 -1.85
CA THR A 43 3.39 13.44 -2.16
C THR A 43 3.78 13.49 -3.63
N VAL A 44 2.78 13.49 -4.52
CA VAL A 44 3.02 13.46 -5.97
C VAL A 44 3.53 14.79 -6.50
N TRP A 45 2.86 15.88 -6.13
CA TRP A 45 3.09 17.17 -6.77
C TRP A 45 4.15 18.02 -6.07
N GLU A 46 4.34 17.82 -4.79
CA GLU A 46 5.27 18.60 -3.98
C GLU A 46 6.45 17.80 -3.44
N GLY A 47 6.44 16.47 -3.64
CA GLY A 47 7.50 15.61 -3.14
C GLY A 47 7.56 15.55 -1.61
N ALA A 48 6.41 15.57 -0.94
CA ALA A 48 6.34 15.65 0.53
C ALA A 48 7.09 14.54 1.27
N VAL A 49 7.20 13.35 0.67
CA VAL A 49 7.97 12.23 1.24
C VAL A 49 9.30 11.99 0.52
N GLY A 50 9.75 12.99 -0.23
CA GLY A 50 10.97 12.92 -1.03
C GLY A 50 10.73 12.40 -2.43
N GLU A 51 11.82 12.33 -3.20
CA GLU A 51 11.76 11.80 -4.56
C GLU A 51 11.57 10.30 -4.55
N ARG A 52 10.50 9.84 -5.18
CA ARG A 52 10.14 8.43 -5.28
C ARG A 52 9.81 8.08 -6.72
N HIS A 53 10.12 6.85 -7.11
CA HIS A 53 9.86 6.33 -8.44
C HIS A 53 9.03 5.04 -8.34
N ASP A 54 7.98 4.96 -9.16
CA ASP A 54 7.09 3.79 -9.22
C ASP A 54 6.54 3.36 -7.85
N MET A 55 6.26 4.35 -6.99
CA MET A 55 5.71 4.11 -5.67
C MET A 55 4.18 4.01 -5.76
N ILE A 56 3.64 2.86 -5.38
CA ILE A 56 2.19 2.66 -5.32
C ILE A 56 1.60 3.64 -4.31
N LEU A 57 0.59 4.37 -4.73
CA LEU A 57 -0.10 5.37 -3.90
C LEU A 57 -1.22 4.74 -3.08
N GLY A 58 -1.62 5.46 -2.05
CA GLY A 58 -2.68 5.07 -1.14
C GLY A 58 -2.12 4.52 0.16
N HIS A 59 -2.67 5.00 1.27
CA HIS A 59 -2.25 4.62 2.62
C HIS A 59 -3.45 4.44 3.56
N GLU A 60 -4.64 4.42 3.00
CA GLU A 60 -5.89 4.21 3.73
C GLU A 60 -6.75 3.22 2.95
N CYS A 61 -6.94 2.03 3.50
CA CYS A 61 -7.85 1.08 2.86
C CYS A 61 -8.46 0.11 3.86
N CYS A 62 -9.61 -0.40 3.49
CA CYS A 62 -10.20 -1.57 4.10
C CYS A 62 -9.77 -2.78 3.28
N ALA A 63 -9.24 -3.79 3.92
CA ALA A 63 -8.66 -4.93 3.24
C ALA A 63 -9.04 -6.25 3.91
N GLU A 64 -8.92 -7.33 3.15
CA GLU A 64 -9.06 -8.69 3.67
C GLU A 64 -7.70 -9.33 3.74
N VAL A 65 -7.38 -9.92 4.88
CA VAL A 65 -6.15 -10.67 5.05
C VAL A 65 -6.20 -11.94 4.20
N VAL A 66 -5.23 -12.11 3.32
CA VAL A 66 -5.13 -13.27 2.41
C VAL A 66 -4.18 -14.32 2.99
N SER A 67 -3.05 -13.88 3.51
CA SER A 67 -2.08 -14.77 4.15
C SER A 67 -1.35 -14.03 5.26
N VAL A 68 -0.86 -14.79 6.23
CA VAL A 68 -0.06 -14.28 7.35
C VAL A 68 1.21 -15.09 7.48
N GLY A 69 2.26 -14.45 8.00
CA GLY A 69 3.49 -15.13 8.34
C GLY A 69 3.32 -16.05 9.56
N GLU A 70 4.24 -16.98 9.71
CA GLU A 70 4.17 -18.00 10.76
C GLU A 70 4.25 -17.45 12.19
N LEU A 71 4.78 -16.23 12.36
CA LEU A 71 4.89 -15.56 13.67
C LEU A 71 3.74 -14.62 13.97
N VAL A 72 2.80 -14.44 13.05
CA VAL A 72 1.64 -13.57 13.25
C VAL A 72 0.59 -14.29 14.08
N ARG A 73 0.15 -13.67 15.17
CA ARG A 73 -0.78 -14.24 16.15
C ARG A 73 -2.17 -13.63 16.13
N ASP A 74 -2.25 -12.31 15.89
CA ASP A 74 -3.49 -11.55 16.09
C ASP A 74 -4.38 -11.48 14.86
N PHE A 75 -3.88 -11.90 13.71
CA PHE A 75 -4.58 -11.87 12.43
C PHE A 75 -4.56 -13.24 11.76
N LYS A 76 -5.61 -13.53 11.02
CA LYS A 76 -5.72 -14.77 10.24
C LYS A 76 -6.33 -14.49 8.88
N PRO A 77 -6.10 -15.34 7.89
CA PRO A 77 -6.75 -15.23 6.59
C PRO A 77 -8.28 -15.14 6.72
N GLY A 78 -8.87 -14.23 5.99
CA GLY A 78 -10.31 -13.93 6.04
C GLY A 78 -10.68 -12.77 6.94
N ASP A 79 -9.79 -12.31 7.81
CA ASP A 79 -10.04 -11.14 8.64
C ASP A 79 -10.11 -9.88 7.78
N ARG A 80 -11.01 -8.98 8.15
CA ARG A 80 -11.08 -7.64 7.57
C ARG A 80 -10.36 -6.67 8.47
N VAL A 81 -9.51 -5.85 7.85
CA VAL A 81 -8.64 -4.92 8.58
C VAL A 81 -8.68 -3.54 7.94
N LEU A 82 -8.41 -2.55 8.76
CA LEU A 82 -8.17 -1.20 8.29
C LEU A 82 -6.67 -1.00 8.21
N VAL A 83 -6.18 -0.73 7.00
CA VAL A 83 -4.77 -0.48 6.77
C VAL A 83 -4.54 1.02 6.72
N LEU A 84 -3.75 1.51 7.67
CA LEU A 84 -3.38 2.92 7.75
C LEU A 84 -1.87 3.04 7.83
N SER A 85 -1.32 3.97 7.07
CA SER A 85 0.08 4.34 7.18
C SER A 85 0.23 5.82 6.91
N LEU A 86 0.97 6.50 7.77
CA LEU A 86 1.28 7.92 7.59
C LEU A 86 2.65 8.12 6.95
N ILE A 87 3.46 7.07 6.91
CA ILE A 87 4.81 7.09 6.38
C ILE A 87 5.05 5.79 5.62
N HIS A 88 5.60 5.91 4.43
CA HIS A 88 6.10 4.77 3.68
C HIS A 88 7.52 4.47 4.14
N ILE A 89 7.62 3.41 4.87
CA ILE A 89 8.89 2.92 5.37
C ILE A 89 9.40 1.83 4.45
#